data_8b47d3a923ba1837af8b567536263315
#
_entry.id   8b47d3a923ba1837af8b567536263315
#
_cell.length_a   1.000
_cell.length_b   1.000
_cell.length_c   1.000
_cell.angle_alpha   90.00
_cell.angle_beta   90.00
_cell.angle_gamma   90.00
#
_symmetry.space_group_name_H-M   'P 1'
#
loop_
_entity.id
_entity.type
_entity.pdbx_description
1 polymer ?
#
loop_
_entity_poly.entity_id
_entity_poly.type
_entity_poly.pdbx_seq_one_letter_code
_entity_poly.pdbx_strand_id
1 'polypeptide(L)'
;MKETDRKIDKVRETSGSWANNHGRFAEEYFFNSFEKGKQNFFGEKFYDIKNNLKGTETNDEFDIVMLNGSSVGLVEVKFKVHENDIPKVLKQANTFRANFPKYKNHKVYLGLATLSFYPELEEACIKQGIAIIKQVGETVVINDKHLKAF
;
A
#
# COMPACT_ATOMS: atom_id res chain seq x y z
N MET A 1 -20.01 -11.41 -8.36
CA MET A 1 -20.16 -11.16 -7.84
C MET A 1 -20.87 -11.09 -7.56
N LYS A 2 -20.99 -10.85 -7.59
CA LYS A 2 -21.41 -10.56 -7.29
C LYS A 2 -21.87 -10.05 -7.10
N GLU A 3 -21.95 -9.62 -7.20
CA GLU A 3 -22.20 -9.00 -6.98
C GLU A 3 -22.25 -8.70 -7.48
N THR A 4 -21.87 -8.62 -8.27
CA THR A 4 -21.79 -8.26 -8.63
C THR A 4 -22.40 -8.28 -9.24
N ASP A 5 -22.75 -8.46 -9.70
CA ASP A 5 -23.35 -8.22 -10.15
C ASP A 5 -24.34 -7.95 -10.05
N ARG A 6 -24.81 -7.78 -9.86
CA ARG A 6 -25.59 -7.19 -9.79
C ARG A 6 -25.73 -6.09 -9.74
N LYS A 7 -25.55 -5.74 -9.89
CA LYS A 7 -25.42 -4.52 -9.95
C LYS A 7 -24.60 -4.06 -10.96
N ILE A 8 -24.37 -4.67 -11.78
CA ILE A 8 -23.48 -4.31 -12.71
C ILE A 8 -23.97 -3.33 -13.64
N ASP A 9 -25.16 -3.29 -13.99
CA ASP A 9 -25.58 -2.35 -14.87
C ASP A 9 -25.37 -1.05 -14.42
N LYS A 10 -25.79 -0.69 -13.33
CA LYS A 10 -25.59 0.57 -12.91
C LYS A 10 -24.23 0.80 -12.69
N VAL A 11 -23.53 -0.14 -12.49
CA VAL A 11 -22.20 0.00 -12.26
C VAL A 11 -21.55 0.67 -13.34
N ARG A 12 -22.00 0.53 -14.49
CA ARG A 12 -21.34 1.08 -15.52
C ARG A 12 -21.61 2.44 -15.66
N GLU A 13 -22.47 2.98 -14.90
CA GLU A 13 -22.81 4.28 -15.06
C GLU A 13 -21.65 5.11 -15.20
N THR A 14 -20.60 4.94 -14.51
CA THR A 14 -19.43 5.71 -14.73
C THR A 14 -18.27 4.84 -14.44
N SER A 15 -17.26 4.93 -15.25
CA SER A 15 -16.07 4.16 -15.02
C SER A 15 -15.33 4.73 -13.83
N GLY A 16 -15.41 6.01 -13.56
CA GLY A 16 -14.75 6.59 -12.41
C GLY A 16 -15.27 6.03 -11.10
N SER A 17 -16.60 5.92 -10.98
CA SER A 17 -17.21 5.38 -9.79
C SER A 17 -16.84 3.92 -9.60
N TRP A 18 -16.83 3.15 -10.67
CA TRP A 18 -16.47 1.75 -10.60
C TRP A 18 -15.04 1.56 -10.17
N ALA A 19 -14.13 2.36 -10.73
CA ALA A 19 -12.71 2.27 -10.37
C ALA A 19 -12.49 2.67 -8.91
N ASN A 20 -13.20 3.68 -8.41
CA ASN A 20 -13.07 4.10 -7.03
C ASN A 20 -13.53 3.00 -6.08
N ASN A 21 -14.59 2.29 -6.43
CA ASN A 21 -15.08 1.22 -5.58
C ASN A 21 -14.09 0.06 -5.51
N HIS A 22 -13.45 -0.25 -6.63
CA HIS A 22 -12.45 -1.31 -6.63
C HIS A 22 -11.19 -0.90 -5.85
N GLY A 23 -10.79 0.36 -5.96
CA GLY A 23 -9.66 0.85 -5.20
C GLY A 23 -9.93 0.81 -3.71
N ARG A 24 -11.15 1.20 -3.30
CA ARG A 24 -11.51 1.19 -1.91
C ARG A 24 -11.56 -0.24 -1.38
N PHE A 25 -12.05 -1.18 -2.19
CA PHE A 25 -12.09 -2.58 -1.79
C PHE A 25 -10.66 -3.10 -1.54
N ALA A 26 -9.73 -2.77 -2.44
CA ALA A 26 -8.36 -3.21 -2.28
C ALA A 26 -7.74 -2.63 -1.01
N GLU A 27 -7.98 -1.34 -0.73
CA GLU A 27 -7.45 -0.71 0.46
C GLU A 27 -7.99 -1.39 1.72
N GLU A 28 -9.28 -1.66 1.78
CA GLU A 28 -9.87 -2.30 2.94
C GLU A 28 -9.36 -3.73 3.10
N TYR A 29 -9.24 -4.44 2.00
CA TYR A 29 -8.78 -5.81 2.04
C TYR A 29 -7.36 -5.91 2.64
N PHE A 30 -6.46 -5.09 2.13
CA PHE A 30 -5.08 -5.14 2.62
C PHE A 30 -4.96 -4.59 4.04
N PHE A 31 -5.67 -3.51 4.34
CA PHE A 31 -5.61 -2.96 5.69
C PHE A 31 -6.10 -3.99 6.72
N ASN A 32 -7.22 -4.66 6.43
CA ASN A 32 -7.76 -5.65 7.35
C ASN A 32 -6.81 -6.83 7.51
N SER A 33 -6.14 -7.21 6.43
CA SER A 33 -5.19 -8.31 6.50
C SER A 33 -4.00 -7.97 7.39
N PHE A 34 -3.47 -6.74 7.27
CA PHE A 34 -2.36 -6.32 8.10
C PHE A 34 -2.80 -6.20 9.57
N GLU A 35 -3.97 -5.62 9.79
CA GLU A 35 -4.44 -5.42 11.14
C GLU A 35 -4.68 -6.75 11.85
N LYS A 36 -5.26 -7.72 11.17
CA LYS A 36 -5.50 -9.02 11.78
C LYS A 36 -4.23 -9.79 11.99
N GLY A 37 -3.30 -9.68 11.08
CA GLY A 37 -2.06 -10.42 11.16
C GLY A 37 -1.23 -10.04 12.36
N LYS A 38 -1.07 -8.76 12.59
CA LYS A 38 -0.34 -8.23 13.74
C LYS A 38 0.96 -8.93 14.04
N GLN A 39 1.62 -9.41 13.00
CA GLN A 39 2.88 -10.04 13.20
C GLN A 39 3.96 -9.16 12.64
N ASN A 40 5.06 -9.74 12.29
CA ASN A 40 6.18 -9.01 11.75
C ASN A 40 5.94 -8.70 10.29
N PHE A 41 6.20 -7.46 9.91
CA PHE A 41 6.17 -7.04 8.52
C PHE A 41 7.52 -6.40 8.26
N PHE A 42 8.05 -6.58 7.07
CA PHE A 42 9.31 -5.96 6.68
C PHE A 42 10.44 -6.28 7.65
N GLY A 43 10.38 -7.45 8.27
CA GLY A 43 11.39 -7.88 9.22
C GLY A 43 11.28 -7.24 10.61
N GLU A 44 10.24 -6.47 10.87
CA GLU A 44 10.06 -5.79 12.15
C GLU A 44 8.64 -5.94 12.66
N LYS A 45 8.45 -5.76 13.95
CA LYS A 45 7.15 -5.82 14.54
C LYS A 45 6.59 -4.41 14.64
N PHE A 46 5.39 -4.20 14.16
CA PHE A 46 4.71 -2.92 14.21
C PHE A 46 3.53 -2.99 15.17
N TYR A 47 3.36 -1.96 15.97
CA TYR A 47 2.35 -1.94 17.01
C TYR A 47 1.14 -1.11 16.64
N ASP A 48 1.26 -0.20 15.68
CA ASP A 48 0.20 0.70 15.30
C ASP A 48 0.04 0.67 13.80
N ILE A 49 -1.17 0.46 13.33
CA ILE A 49 -1.47 0.40 11.90
C ILE A 49 -2.61 1.36 11.64
N LYS A 50 -2.37 2.34 10.76
CA LYS A 50 -3.37 3.34 10.42
C LYS A 50 -3.66 3.31 8.93
N ASN A 51 -4.86 3.73 8.55
CA ASN A 51 -5.18 3.82 7.13
C ASN A 51 -5.60 5.24 6.79
N ASN A 52 -5.45 5.59 5.55
CA ASN A 52 -5.86 6.87 5.00
C ASN A 52 -5.38 8.07 5.84
N LEU A 53 -4.09 8.05 6.16
CA LEU A 53 -3.49 9.11 6.94
C LEU A 53 -3.18 10.29 6.04
N LYS A 54 -3.76 11.45 6.37
CA LYS A 54 -3.56 12.63 5.55
C LYS A 54 -2.38 13.44 6.03
N GLY A 55 -1.65 14.01 5.08
CA GLY A 55 -0.53 14.87 5.41
C GLY A 55 -0.99 16.14 6.09
N THR A 56 -0.14 16.69 6.94
CA THR A 56 -0.42 17.92 7.63
C THR A 56 0.09 19.13 6.87
N GLU A 57 1.12 18.93 6.03
CA GLU A 57 1.74 20.02 5.29
C GLU A 57 1.45 19.97 3.78
N THR A 58 1.09 18.81 3.27
CA THR A 58 0.77 18.65 1.85
C THR A 58 -0.56 17.94 1.73
N ASN A 59 -1.06 17.81 0.52
CA ASN A 59 -2.33 17.12 0.30
C ASN A 59 -2.16 15.62 0.12
N ASP A 60 -0.97 15.11 0.39
CA ASP A 60 -0.72 13.69 0.21
C ASP A 60 -1.50 12.86 1.22
N GLU A 61 -1.87 11.67 0.79
CA GLU A 61 -2.58 10.75 1.65
C GLU A 61 -1.86 9.42 1.60
N PHE A 62 -1.65 8.81 2.75
CA PHE A 62 -0.91 7.56 2.86
C PHE A 62 -1.92 6.45 3.17
N ASP A 63 -2.00 5.46 2.28
CA ASP A 63 -3.04 4.45 2.35
C ASP A 63 -2.94 3.58 3.60
N ILE A 64 -1.78 3.03 3.87
CA ILE A 64 -1.55 2.23 5.07
C ILE A 64 -0.22 2.65 5.68
N VAL A 65 -0.23 2.96 6.96
CA VAL A 65 0.96 3.40 7.69
C VAL A 65 1.13 2.49 8.90
N MET A 66 2.29 1.85 9.00
CA MET A 66 2.61 0.98 10.13
C MET A 66 3.73 1.61 10.93
N LEU A 67 3.60 1.65 12.23
CA LEU A 67 4.52 2.37 13.09
C LEU A 67 5.03 1.50 14.24
N ASN A 68 6.28 1.72 14.57
CA ASN A 68 6.85 1.23 15.83
C ASN A 68 7.78 2.32 16.34
N GLY A 69 8.58 2.05 17.32
CA GLY A 69 9.44 3.06 17.93
C GLY A 69 10.61 3.52 17.06
N SER A 70 10.92 2.82 15.99
CA SER A 70 12.11 3.12 15.18
C SER A 70 11.89 3.07 13.68
N SER A 71 10.76 2.57 13.23
CA SER A 71 10.53 2.39 11.79
C SER A 71 9.11 2.72 11.39
N VAL A 72 8.94 3.03 10.12
CA VAL A 72 7.65 3.31 9.51
C VAL A 72 7.52 2.42 8.29
N GLY A 73 6.38 1.77 8.14
CA GLY A 73 6.08 1.04 6.91
C GLY A 73 4.97 1.79 6.16
N LEU A 74 5.23 2.19 4.94
CA LEU A 74 4.25 2.86 4.10
C LEU A 74 3.85 1.92 2.98
N VAL A 75 2.57 1.58 2.90
CA VAL A 75 2.08 0.70 1.85
C VAL A 75 1.08 1.47 0.99
N GLU A 76 1.41 1.60 -0.27
CA GLU A 76 0.52 2.19 -1.24
C GLU A 76 -0.32 1.06 -1.81
N VAL A 77 -1.62 1.25 -1.88
CA VAL A 77 -2.54 0.22 -2.35
C VAL A 77 -3.13 0.64 -3.68
N LYS A 78 -3.04 -0.25 -4.66
CA LYS A 78 -3.62 0.01 -5.97
C LYS A 78 -4.43 -1.21 -6.39
N PHE A 79 -5.55 -0.98 -7.06
CA PHE A 79 -6.29 -2.09 -7.63
C PHE A 79 -5.44 -2.72 -8.74
N LYS A 80 -4.76 -1.87 -9.52
CA LYS A 80 -3.90 -2.31 -10.60
C LYS A 80 -2.69 -1.40 -10.64
N VAL A 81 -1.49 -1.97 -10.66
CA VAL A 81 -0.25 -1.20 -10.65
C VAL A 81 0.17 -0.82 -12.07
N HIS A 82 0.65 0.41 -12.24
CA HIS A 82 1.21 0.91 -13.48
C HIS A 82 2.66 1.33 -13.23
N GLU A 83 3.46 1.39 -14.28
CA GLU A 83 4.85 1.78 -14.15
C GLU A 83 5.02 3.12 -13.46
N ASN A 84 4.13 4.06 -13.74
CA ASN A 84 4.22 5.39 -13.16
C ASN A 84 3.99 5.40 -11.65
N ASP A 85 3.47 4.33 -11.08
CA ASP A 85 3.21 4.27 -9.65
C ASP A 85 4.51 4.11 -8.87
N ILE A 86 5.53 3.50 -9.47
CA ILE A 86 6.78 3.24 -8.74
C ILE A 86 7.50 4.51 -8.33
N PRO A 87 7.72 5.51 -9.21
CA PRO A 87 8.33 6.75 -8.77
C PRO A 87 7.50 7.46 -7.69
N LYS A 88 6.19 7.33 -7.75
CA LYS A 88 5.33 7.97 -6.75
C LYS A 88 5.50 7.32 -5.39
N VAL A 89 5.65 6.00 -5.37
CA VAL A 89 5.89 5.28 -4.11
C VAL A 89 7.24 5.70 -3.53
N LEU A 90 8.26 5.81 -4.39
CA LEU A 90 9.59 6.18 -3.91
C LEU A 90 9.61 7.55 -3.26
N LYS A 91 8.77 8.47 -3.70
CA LYS A 91 8.73 9.80 -3.12
C LYS A 91 8.08 9.81 -1.75
N GLN A 92 7.34 8.79 -1.41
CA GLN A 92 6.56 8.80 -0.17
C GLN A 92 7.40 8.87 1.08
N ALA A 93 8.63 8.32 1.06
CA ALA A 93 9.48 8.37 2.23
C ALA A 93 9.78 9.83 2.60
N ASN A 94 10.17 10.65 1.63
CA ASN A 94 10.45 12.05 1.88
C ASN A 94 9.19 12.84 2.20
N THR A 95 8.11 12.56 1.49
CA THR A 95 6.85 13.25 1.71
C THR A 95 6.29 12.94 3.11
N PHE A 96 6.43 11.70 3.56
CA PHE A 96 5.94 11.32 4.87
C PHE A 96 6.73 12.06 5.95
N ARG A 97 8.05 12.13 5.82
CA ARG A 97 8.86 12.84 6.81
C ARG A 97 8.56 14.33 6.83
N ALA A 98 8.28 14.91 5.67
CA ALA A 98 7.94 16.32 5.60
C ALA A 98 6.62 16.61 6.31
N ASN A 99 5.65 15.68 6.22
CA ASN A 99 4.36 15.86 6.86
C ASN A 99 4.37 15.49 8.34
N PHE A 100 5.26 14.59 8.74
CA PHE A 100 5.32 14.11 10.12
C PHE A 100 6.77 14.14 10.64
N PRO A 101 7.27 15.34 10.96
CA PRO A 101 8.68 15.49 11.35
C PRO A 101 9.12 14.66 12.54
N LYS A 102 8.21 14.24 13.39
CA LYS A 102 8.59 13.42 14.54
C LYS A 102 9.15 12.07 14.13
N TYR A 103 8.96 11.66 12.88
CA TYR A 103 9.47 10.40 12.39
C TYR A 103 10.72 10.61 11.50
N LYS A 104 11.32 11.79 11.52
CA LYS A 104 12.42 12.11 10.60
C LYS A 104 13.62 11.19 10.72
N ASN A 105 13.83 10.60 11.90
CA ASN A 105 14.95 9.70 12.10
C ASN A 105 14.57 8.22 12.03
N HIS A 106 13.33 7.93 11.73
CA HIS A 106 12.88 6.55 11.59
C HIS A 106 13.27 6.01 10.23
N LYS A 107 13.54 4.71 10.16
CA LYS A 107 13.71 4.07 8.87
C LYS A 107 12.33 4.01 8.23
N VAL A 108 12.26 4.15 6.92
CA VAL A 108 11.00 4.04 6.20
C VAL A 108 11.11 2.89 5.22
N TYR A 109 10.17 1.97 5.31
CA TYR A 109 10.05 0.87 4.38
C TYR A 109 8.85 1.15 3.48
N LEU A 110 9.02 0.90 2.18
CA LEU A 110 7.97 1.18 1.21
C LEU A 110 7.43 -0.13 0.65
N GLY A 111 6.13 -0.23 0.54
CA GLY A 111 5.48 -1.39 -0.05
C GLY A 111 4.43 -0.98 -1.06
N LEU A 112 4.19 -1.84 -2.02
CA LEU A 112 3.15 -1.64 -3.02
C LEU A 112 2.27 -2.87 -3.00
N ALA A 113 1.00 -2.68 -2.69
CA ALA A 113 0.04 -3.76 -2.57
C ALA A 113 -0.99 -3.67 -3.69
N THR A 114 -1.25 -4.76 -4.35
CA THR A 114 -2.24 -4.76 -5.42
C THR A 114 -2.85 -6.14 -5.59
N LEU A 115 -4.05 -6.16 -6.16
CA LEU A 115 -4.71 -7.40 -6.50
C LEU A 115 -4.27 -7.89 -7.88
N SER A 116 -3.53 -7.08 -8.62
CA SER A 116 -3.06 -7.44 -9.96
C SER A 116 -1.65 -6.91 -10.18
N PHE A 117 -0.67 -7.79 -10.14
CA PHE A 117 0.74 -7.42 -10.30
C PHE A 117 1.31 -8.14 -11.52
N TYR A 118 1.89 -7.38 -12.42
CA TYR A 118 2.56 -7.96 -13.59
C TYR A 118 4.02 -8.25 -13.26
N PRO A 119 4.61 -9.29 -13.82
CA PRO A 119 6.00 -9.66 -13.51
C PRO A 119 7.01 -8.53 -13.73
N GLU A 120 6.83 -7.73 -14.77
CA GLU A 120 7.75 -6.63 -15.06
C GLU A 120 7.74 -5.60 -13.96
N LEU A 121 6.55 -5.37 -13.37
CA LEU A 121 6.43 -4.40 -12.29
C LEU A 121 6.98 -4.95 -10.99
N GLU A 122 6.90 -6.27 -10.81
CA GLU A 122 7.52 -6.90 -9.65
C GLU A 122 9.03 -6.69 -9.73
N GLU A 123 9.62 -6.89 -10.91
CA GLU A 123 11.05 -6.70 -11.07
C GLU A 123 11.44 -5.25 -10.80
N ALA A 124 10.65 -4.30 -11.24
CA ALA A 124 10.94 -2.90 -10.99
C ALA A 124 10.91 -2.60 -9.49
N CYS A 125 9.97 -3.18 -8.76
CA CYS A 125 9.91 -3.01 -7.31
C CYS A 125 11.13 -3.63 -6.64
N ILE A 126 11.56 -4.80 -7.11
CA ILE A 126 12.73 -5.46 -6.56
C ILE A 126 13.96 -4.58 -6.72
N LYS A 127 14.14 -3.99 -7.89
CA LYS A 127 15.29 -3.14 -8.14
C LYS A 127 15.29 -1.90 -7.25
N GLN A 128 14.11 -1.39 -6.94
CA GLN A 128 13.99 -0.16 -6.16
C GLN A 128 13.89 -0.38 -4.66
N GLY A 129 13.86 -1.63 -4.22
CA GLY A 129 13.79 -1.93 -2.79
C GLY A 129 12.41 -1.75 -2.18
N ILE A 130 11.36 -1.90 -2.99
CA ILE A 130 9.97 -1.77 -2.56
C ILE A 130 9.39 -3.15 -2.34
N ALA A 131 8.76 -3.37 -1.19
CA ALA A 131 8.14 -4.66 -0.91
C ALA A 131 6.96 -4.90 -1.85
N ILE A 132 6.80 -6.14 -2.29
CA ILE A 132 5.72 -6.54 -3.16
C ILE A 132 4.69 -7.26 -2.31
N ILE A 133 3.45 -6.77 -2.32
CA ILE A 133 2.39 -7.32 -1.48
C ILE A 133 1.24 -7.74 -2.39
N LYS A 134 0.94 -9.03 -2.40
CA LYS A 134 -0.05 -9.58 -3.32
C LYS A 134 -1.07 -10.43 -2.61
N GLN A 135 -2.22 -10.60 -3.22
CA GLN A 135 -3.19 -11.58 -2.80
C GLN A 135 -2.94 -12.85 -3.57
N VAL A 136 -2.81 -13.96 -2.87
CA VAL A 136 -2.67 -15.27 -3.49
C VAL A 136 -3.72 -16.15 -2.84
N GLY A 137 -4.77 -16.48 -3.59
CA GLY A 137 -5.92 -17.18 -3.01
C GLY A 137 -6.59 -16.28 -2.00
N GLU A 138 -6.70 -16.74 -0.77
CA GLU A 138 -7.30 -15.94 0.29
C GLU A 138 -6.24 -15.39 1.23
N THR A 139 -4.99 -15.40 0.81
CA THR A 139 -3.88 -15.02 1.67
C THR A 139 -3.13 -13.82 1.09
N VAL A 140 -2.60 -13.00 1.95
CA VAL A 140 -1.73 -11.90 1.54
C VAL A 140 -0.28 -12.40 1.66
N VAL A 141 0.47 -12.25 0.59
CA VAL A 141 1.86 -12.66 0.54
C VAL A 141 2.74 -11.44 0.38
N ILE A 142 3.76 -11.32 1.21
CA ILE A 142 4.69 -10.20 1.18
C ILE A 142 6.06 -10.69 0.75
N ASN A 143 6.58 -10.13 -0.34
CA ASN A 143 7.93 -10.40 -0.76
C ASN A 143 8.77 -9.19 -0.42
N ASP A 144 9.57 -9.28 0.64
CA ASP A 144 10.39 -8.18 1.12
C ASP A 144 11.87 -8.55 1.20
N LYS A 145 12.30 -9.60 0.51
CA LYS A 145 13.70 -10.03 0.56
C LYS A 145 14.66 -8.97 0.07
N HIS A 146 14.20 -8.09 -0.82
CA HIS A 146 15.01 -7.07 -1.45
C HIS A 146 14.81 -5.69 -0.83
N LEU A 147 14.10 -5.64 0.28
CA LEU A 147 13.62 -4.38 0.84
C LEU A 147 14.75 -3.46 1.26
N LYS A 148 14.62 -2.17 0.96
CA LYS A 148 15.57 -1.17 1.40
C LYS A 148 14.94 -0.32 2.49
N ALA A 149 15.76 0.25 3.34
CA ALA A 149 15.31 1.23 4.31
C ALA A 149 15.63 2.61 3.73
N PHE A 150 14.65 3.47 3.71
CA PHE A 150 14.79 4.81 3.15
C PHE A 150 14.87 5.87 4.24
#